data_1b02ef99c6ae99fb838f3233d2a41b00
#
_entry.id   1b02ef99c6ae99fb838f3233d2a41b00
#
_cell.length_a   1.000
_cell.length_b   1.000
_cell.length_c   1.000
_cell.angle_alpha   90.00
_cell.angle_beta   90.00
_cell.angle_gamma   90.00
#
_symmetry.space_group_name_H-M   'P 1'
#
loop_
_entity.id
_entity.type
_entity.pdbx_description
1 polymer ?
#
loop_
_entity_poly.entity_id
_entity_poly.type
_entity_poly.pdbx_seq_one_letter_code
_entity_poly.pdbx_strand_id
1 'polypeptide(L)'
;MEKVFYVTTPIYYVNAEPHLGHAYTTVVADFLARWHRLDGYRTFFLTGTDEHGETVYRAAQAAGEDPKAFVDRVSGRFKRAWDLLGIAYDDFIRTTEERHKKVVQLVLKKVYEAGDIYYGEYEGLYCVSCERFYTEKELVEGLCPIHGRPVERRKEGNYFFRMEKYRPWLQEYIQENPDLIRPEGYRNEVLAMLAEPIGDLSISRPKSRVPWGIPLPWDENHVTYVWFDALLNYVSALDYPEGEAYRTFWPHAWHLIGKDILKPHAVFWPTMLKAAGIPMYRHLNVGGFLLGPD
;
A
#
# COMPACT_ATOMS: atom_id res chain seq x y z
N MET A 1 10.05 16.10 -26.13
CA MET A 1 10.16 15.46 -24.79
C MET A 1 9.96 13.97 -24.99
N GLU A 2 10.75 13.14 -24.35
CA GLU A 2 10.57 11.69 -24.34
C GLU A 2 9.21 11.34 -23.75
N LYS A 3 8.45 10.46 -24.41
CA LYS A 3 7.19 9.94 -23.90
C LYS A 3 7.49 8.87 -22.84
N VAL A 4 7.12 9.10 -21.59
CA VAL A 4 7.38 8.18 -20.48
C VAL A 4 6.07 7.78 -19.83
N PHE A 5 5.94 6.50 -19.44
CA PHE A 5 4.78 5.96 -18.77
C PHE A 5 5.20 4.95 -17.68
N TYR A 6 4.66 5.10 -16.49
CA TYR A 6 4.86 4.17 -15.39
C TYR A 6 3.49 3.72 -14.88
N VAL A 7 3.20 2.44 -14.97
CA VAL A 7 1.95 1.85 -14.48
C VAL A 7 2.22 0.80 -13.40
N THR A 8 1.41 0.83 -12.35
CA THR A 8 1.53 -0.13 -11.25
C THR A 8 0.19 -0.78 -10.94
N THR A 9 0.22 -2.05 -10.55
CA THR A 9 -0.86 -2.65 -9.76
C THR A 9 -0.62 -2.39 -8.27
N PRO A 10 -1.57 -2.70 -7.36
CA PRO A 10 -1.24 -2.96 -5.97
C PRO A 10 -0.26 -4.13 -5.91
N ILE A 11 0.53 -4.20 -4.84
CA ILE A 11 1.20 -5.45 -4.48
C ILE A 11 0.21 -6.31 -3.68
N TYR A 12 0.18 -7.61 -3.97
CA TYR A 12 -0.86 -8.51 -3.48
C TYR A 12 -0.45 -9.24 -2.21
N TYR A 13 -1.35 -9.30 -1.23
CA TYR A 13 -1.15 -10.08 -0.01
C TYR A 13 -0.98 -11.56 -0.32
N VAL A 14 0.08 -12.17 0.25
CA VAL A 14 0.41 -13.58 0.07
C VAL A 14 -0.21 -14.49 1.14
N ASN A 15 -1.34 -14.12 1.69
CA ASN A 15 -2.08 -14.93 2.66
C ASN A 15 -3.00 -15.98 2.01
N ALA A 16 -3.22 -15.91 0.69
CA ALA A 16 -4.06 -16.79 -0.08
C ALA A 16 -3.58 -16.92 -1.54
N GLU A 17 -4.26 -17.79 -2.31
CA GLU A 17 -4.01 -17.94 -3.75
C GLU A 17 -4.42 -16.69 -4.54
N PRO A 18 -3.78 -16.42 -5.70
CA PRO A 18 -4.28 -15.41 -6.63
C PRO A 18 -5.71 -15.72 -7.08
N HIS A 19 -6.52 -14.68 -7.15
CA HIS A 19 -7.94 -14.80 -7.58
C HIS A 19 -8.27 -13.82 -8.71
N LEU A 20 -9.49 -13.91 -9.23
CA LEU A 20 -9.93 -13.14 -10.39
C LEU A 20 -9.80 -11.62 -10.21
N GLY A 21 -10.00 -11.08 -9.00
CA GLY A 21 -9.80 -9.66 -8.71
C GLY A 21 -8.36 -9.20 -8.94
N HIS A 22 -7.38 -10.00 -8.50
CA HIS A 22 -5.97 -9.74 -8.77
C HIS A 22 -5.66 -9.79 -10.28
N ALA A 23 -6.18 -10.82 -10.96
CA ALA A 23 -5.99 -10.99 -12.40
C ALA A 23 -6.58 -9.82 -13.20
N TYR A 24 -7.76 -9.34 -12.84
CA TYR A 24 -8.42 -8.21 -13.51
C TYR A 24 -7.53 -6.96 -13.51
N THR A 25 -7.08 -6.52 -12.35
CA THR A 25 -6.25 -5.31 -12.25
C THR A 25 -4.93 -5.49 -12.99
N THR A 26 -4.32 -6.68 -12.91
CA THR A 26 -3.02 -6.96 -13.57
C THR A 26 -3.16 -7.00 -15.09
N VAL A 27 -4.24 -7.58 -15.63
CA VAL A 27 -4.53 -7.59 -17.08
C VAL A 27 -4.77 -6.18 -17.61
N VAL A 28 -5.50 -5.33 -16.86
CA VAL A 28 -5.71 -3.92 -17.24
C VAL A 28 -4.39 -3.16 -17.27
N ALA A 29 -3.52 -3.38 -16.28
CA ALA A 29 -2.20 -2.76 -16.25
C ALA A 29 -1.32 -3.21 -17.43
N ASP A 30 -1.32 -4.50 -17.74
CA ASP A 30 -0.58 -5.08 -18.88
C ASP A 30 -1.10 -4.50 -20.21
N PHE A 31 -2.41 -4.39 -20.37
CA PHE A 31 -3.00 -3.76 -21.55
C PHE A 31 -2.51 -2.32 -21.74
N LEU A 32 -2.56 -1.51 -20.67
CA LEU A 32 -2.09 -0.13 -20.73
C LEU A 32 -0.58 -0.04 -21.00
N ALA A 33 0.22 -0.90 -20.40
CA ALA A 33 1.66 -0.96 -20.64
C ALA A 33 1.97 -1.30 -22.10
N ARG A 34 1.32 -2.32 -22.67
CA ARG A 34 1.48 -2.70 -24.08
C ARG A 34 1.02 -1.60 -25.02
N TRP A 35 -0.13 -0.97 -24.73
CA TRP A 35 -0.64 0.13 -25.54
C TRP A 35 0.36 1.29 -25.61
N HIS A 36 0.91 1.72 -24.47
CA HIS A 36 1.87 2.81 -24.42
C HIS A 36 3.20 2.45 -25.12
N ARG A 37 3.67 1.20 -24.99
CA ARG A 37 4.83 0.72 -25.73
C ARG A 37 4.61 0.81 -27.25
N LEU A 38 3.43 0.42 -27.74
CA LEU A 38 3.07 0.52 -29.17
C LEU A 38 2.99 1.98 -29.64
N ASP A 39 2.58 2.92 -28.78
CA ASP A 39 2.58 4.36 -29.06
C ASP A 39 3.95 5.04 -28.83
N GLY A 40 5.02 4.26 -28.65
CA GLY A 40 6.39 4.74 -28.56
C GLY A 40 6.77 5.36 -27.20
N TYR A 41 6.06 5.03 -26.12
CA TYR A 41 6.46 5.43 -24.77
C TYR A 41 7.56 4.53 -24.23
N ARG A 42 8.53 5.12 -23.52
CA ARG A 42 9.38 4.39 -22.58
C ARG A 42 8.51 4.00 -21.39
N THR A 43 8.17 2.72 -21.29
CA THR A 43 7.15 2.23 -20.35
C THR A 43 7.80 1.34 -19.30
N PHE A 44 7.36 1.48 -18.03
CA PHE A 44 7.68 0.58 -16.94
C PHE A 44 6.39 0.08 -16.28
N PHE A 45 6.24 -1.23 -16.16
CA PHE A 45 5.10 -1.88 -15.51
C PHE A 45 5.57 -2.64 -14.27
N LEU A 46 5.09 -2.19 -13.10
CA LEU A 46 5.38 -2.79 -11.80
C LEU A 46 4.17 -3.55 -11.26
N THR A 47 4.41 -4.76 -10.79
CA THR A 47 3.51 -5.54 -9.94
C THR A 47 4.33 -6.19 -8.82
N GLY A 48 3.70 -6.94 -7.91
CA GLY A 48 4.46 -7.58 -6.84
C GLY A 48 3.60 -8.18 -5.75
N THR A 49 4.26 -8.55 -4.64
CA THR A 49 3.61 -9.15 -3.47
C THR A 49 3.95 -8.42 -2.17
N ASP A 50 2.91 -8.27 -1.33
CA ASP A 50 3.01 -7.78 0.03
C ASP A 50 3.13 -8.98 0.99
N GLU A 51 4.27 -9.06 1.67
CA GLU A 51 4.73 -10.29 2.32
C GLU A 51 4.89 -10.16 3.83
N HIS A 52 4.71 -8.97 4.40
CA HIS A 52 4.81 -8.72 5.83
C HIS A 52 3.43 -8.60 6.50
N GLY A 53 3.43 -8.49 7.83
CA GLY A 53 2.23 -8.24 8.62
C GLY A 53 1.70 -9.45 9.37
N GLU A 54 0.72 -9.17 10.25
CA GLU A 54 0.14 -10.18 11.16
C GLU A 54 -0.62 -11.26 10.40
N THR A 55 -1.36 -10.87 9.36
CA THR A 55 -2.19 -11.78 8.56
C THR A 55 -1.34 -12.82 7.84
N VAL A 56 -0.23 -12.40 7.23
CA VAL A 56 0.72 -13.29 6.55
C VAL A 56 1.42 -14.21 7.55
N TYR A 57 1.86 -13.65 8.68
CA TYR A 57 2.50 -14.43 9.74
C TYR A 57 1.57 -15.54 10.28
N ARG A 58 0.30 -15.21 10.54
CA ARG A 58 -0.69 -16.20 10.99
C ARG A 58 -1.01 -17.25 9.93
N ALA A 59 -1.02 -16.88 8.64
CA ALA A 59 -1.22 -17.82 7.56
C ALA A 59 -0.05 -18.83 7.46
N ALA A 60 1.18 -18.37 7.62
CA ALA A 60 2.37 -19.23 7.68
C ALA A 60 2.32 -20.19 8.87
N GLN A 61 1.97 -19.69 10.06
CA GLN A 61 1.80 -20.53 11.26
C GLN A 61 0.70 -21.60 11.08
N ALA A 62 -0.45 -21.22 10.50
CA ALA A 62 -1.53 -22.14 10.22
C ALA A 62 -1.13 -23.24 9.21
N ALA A 63 -0.22 -22.91 8.30
CA ALA A 63 0.36 -23.87 7.35
C ALA A 63 1.49 -24.73 7.96
N GLY A 64 1.96 -24.41 9.17
CA GLY A 64 3.10 -25.08 9.80
C GLY A 64 4.43 -24.77 9.09
N GLU A 65 4.53 -23.63 8.40
CA GLU A 65 5.69 -23.23 7.61
C GLU A 65 6.44 -22.05 8.26
N ASP A 66 7.75 -21.98 7.99
CA ASP A 66 8.53 -20.76 8.24
C ASP A 66 7.95 -19.60 7.39
N PRO A 67 7.78 -18.39 7.97
CA PRO A 67 7.18 -17.26 7.25
C PRO A 67 7.86 -16.94 5.91
N LYS A 68 9.21 -17.02 5.86
CA LYS A 68 9.94 -16.74 4.61
C LYS A 68 9.69 -17.82 3.55
N ALA A 69 9.70 -19.09 3.94
CA ALA A 69 9.40 -20.20 3.05
C ALA A 69 7.96 -20.12 2.53
N PHE A 70 7.01 -19.78 3.41
CA PHE A 70 5.60 -19.58 3.06
C PHE A 70 5.42 -18.49 1.99
N VAL A 71 5.98 -17.27 2.22
CA VAL A 71 5.82 -16.17 1.26
C VAL A 71 6.56 -16.44 -0.05
N ASP A 72 7.70 -17.13 -0.03
CA ASP A 72 8.41 -17.54 -1.26
C ASP A 72 7.55 -18.47 -2.12
N ARG A 73 6.88 -19.41 -1.47
CA ARG A 73 5.98 -20.35 -2.15
C ARG A 73 4.76 -19.67 -2.74
N VAL A 74 4.09 -18.82 -1.96
CA VAL A 74 2.86 -18.16 -2.41
C VAL A 74 3.15 -17.09 -3.45
N SER A 75 4.19 -16.26 -3.27
CA SER A 75 4.65 -15.31 -4.28
C SER A 75 4.98 -16.00 -5.61
N GLY A 76 5.61 -17.17 -5.56
CA GLY A 76 5.84 -18.00 -6.74
C GLY A 76 4.56 -18.43 -7.46
N ARG A 77 3.42 -18.54 -6.76
CA ARG A 77 2.11 -18.82 -7.39
C ARG A 77 1.55 -17.61 -8.13
N PHE A 78 1.72 -16.42 -7.58
CA PHE A 78 1.38 -15.17 -8.29
C PHE A 78 2.19 -15.04 -9.58
N LYS A 79 3.51 -15.24 -9.55
CA LYS A 79 4.34 -15.24 -10.76
C LYS A 79 3.86 -16.24 -11.80
N ARG A 80 3.60 -17.48 -11.40
CA ARG A 80 3.06 -18.49 -12.33
C ARG A 80 1.70 -18.12 -12.91
N ALA A 81 0.82 -17.49 -12.12
CA ALA A 81 -0.47 -17.00 -12.63
C ALA A 81 -0.28 -15.93 -13.70
N TRP A 82 0.67 -15.01 -13.47
CA TRP A 82 1.01 -13.98 -14.45
C TRP A 82 1.65 -14.54 -15.71
N ASP A 83 2.52 -15.53 -15.58
CA ASP A 83 3.09 -16.24 -16.73
C ASP A 83 2.02 -16.92 -17.57
N LEU A 84 1.05 -17.60 -16.94
CA LEU A 84 -0.08 -18.23 -17.62
C LEU A 84 -0.99 -17.24 -18.35
N LEU A 85 -1.15 -16.04 -17.80
CA LEU A 85 -1.92 -14.95 -18.43
C LEU A 85 -1.11 -14.16 -19.46
N GLY A 86 0.17 -14.47 -19.63
CA GLY A 86 1.05 -13.76 -20.55
C GLY A 86 1.32 -12.30 -20.15
N ILE A 87 1.26 -11.98 -18.87
CA ILE A 87 1.52 -10.63 -18.34
C ILE A 87 3.00 -10.25 -18.52
N ALA A 88 3.25 -9.10 -19.13
CA ALA A 88 4.60 -8.62 -19.45
C ALA A 88 5.02 -7.44 -18.53
N TYR A 89 5.10 -7.70 -17.22
CA TYR A 89 5.64 -6.74 -16.24
C TYR A 89 7.16 -6.58 -16.42
N ASP A 90 7.68 -5.40 -16.11
CA ASP A 90 9.12 -5.11 -16.13
C ASP A 90 9.79 -5.48 -14.80
N ASP A 91 9.07 -5.34 -13.68
CA ASP A 91 9.56 -5.74 -12.38
C ASP A 91 8.44 -6.34 -11.51
N PHE A 92 8.83 -7.31 -10.69
CA PHE A 92 7.99 -7.94 -9.69
C PHE A 92 8.62 -7.74 -8.31
N ILE A 93 8.21 -6.65 -7.64
CA ILE A 93 8.75 -6.29 -6.32
C ILE A 93 8.16 -7.16 -5.22
N ARG A 94 8.99 -7.52 -4.24
CA ARG A 94 8.58 -8.22 -3.03
C ARG A 94 8.98 -7.39 -1.81
N THR A 95 8.09 -7.22 -0.84
CA THR A 95 8.42 -6.41 0.34
C THR A 95 9.52 -7.04 1.21
N THR A 96 9.79 -8.34 1.05
CA THR A 96 10.91 -9.04 1.70
C THR A 96 12.27 -8.82 1.03
N GLU A 97 12.35 -8.17 -0.13
CA GLU A 97 13.61 -7.87 -0.80
C GLU A 97 14.39 -6.76 -0.08
N GLU A 98 15.72 -6.91 -0.02
CA GLU A 98 16.59 -5.93 0.66
C GLU A 98 16.53 -4.53 0.06
N ARG A 99 16.32 -4.41 -1.29
CA ARG A 99 16.16 -3.12 -1.95
C ARG A 99 14.92 -2.37 -1.45
N HIS A 100 13.83 -3.08 -1.17
CA HIS A 100 12.61 -2.51 -0.62
C HIS A 100 12.80 -2.12 0.86
N LYS A 101 13.29 -3.03 1.69
CA LYS A 101 13.51 -2.79 3.13
C LYS A 101 14.40 -1.56 3.37
N LYS A 102 15.47 -1.39 2.60
CA LYS A 102 16.36 -0.22 2.69
C LYS A 102 15.63 1.09 2.44
N VAL A 103 14.75 1.13 1.43
CA VAL A 103 13.97 2.33 1.13
C VAL A 103 12.94 2.61 2.22
N VAL A 104 12.26 1.57 2.73
CA VAL A 104 11.32 1.72 3.86
C VAL A 104 12.03 2.32 5.08
N GLN A 105 13.18 1.78 5.48
CA GLN A 105 13.93 2.27 6.62
C GLN A 105 14.47 3.70 6.39
N LEU A 106 14.90 4.02 5.17
CA LEU A 106 15.33 5.37 4.80
C LEU A 106 14.19 6.39 4.95
N VAL A 107 13.01 6.08 4.42
CA VAL A 107 11.85 6.97 4.49
C VAL A 107 11.34 7.11 5.92
N LEU A 108 11.23 6.00 6.66
CA LEU A 108 10.86 6.01 8.08
C LEU A 108 11.79 6.92 8.89
N LYS A 109 13.10 6.76 8.72
CA LYS A 109 14.10 7.59 9.41
C LYS A 109 13.91 9.07 9.08
N LYS A 110 13.74 9.41 7.81
CA LYS A 110 13.54 10.79 7.34
C LYS A 110 12.30 11.43 7.96
N VAL A 111 11.18 10.71 7.99
CA VAL A 111 9.91 11.19 8.56
C VAL A 111 9.98 11.30 10.08
N TYR A 112 10.69 10.38 10.75
CA TYR A 112 10.93 10.42 12.19
C TYR A 112 11.80 11.62 12.59
N GLU A 113 12.91 11.86 11.88
CA GLU A 113 13.80 13.00 12.12
C GLU A 113 13.14 14.35 11.86
N ALA A 114 12.14 14.39 10.96
CA ALA A 114 11.29 15.57 10.74
C ALA A 114 10.27 15.82 11.88
N GLY A 115 10.16 14.93 12.88
CA GLY A 115 9.24 15.04 14.01
C GLY A 115 7.79 14.66 13.66
N ASP A 116 7.58 14.01 12.52
CA ASP A 116 6.24 13.58 12.07
C ASP A 116 5.88 12.16 12.52
N ILE A 117 6.73 11.50 13.28
CA ILE A 117 6.44 10.23 13.96
C ILE A 117 6.66 10.40 15.46
N TYR A 118 5.73 9.90 16.27
CA TYR A 118 5.81 9.91 17.72
C TYR A 118 5.32 8.59 18.31
N TYR A 119 5.80 8.28 19.55
CA TYR A 119 5.32 7.12 20.30
C TYR A 119 4.09 7.50 21.13
N GLY A 120 3.09 6.63 21.13
CA GLY A 120 1.87 6.80 21.91
C GLY A 120 1.25 5.47 22.29
N GLU A 121 0.50 5.45 23.39
CA GLU A 121 -0.34 4.33 23.76
C GLU A 121 -1.73 4.53 23.15
N TYR A 122 -2.26 3.49 22.55
CA TYR A 122 -3.60 3.47 22.00
C TYR A 122 -4.38 2.29 22.57
N GLU A 123 -5.60 2.57 23.01
CA GLU A 123 -6.58 1.54 23.36
C GLU A 123 -7.75 1.66 22.41
N GLY A 124 -8.10 0.57 21.74
CA GLY A 124 -9.18 0.59 20.75
C GLY A 124 -9.61 -0.79 20.29
N LEU A 125 -10.58 -0.80 19.39
CA LEU A 125 -11.16 -1.98 18.80
C LEU A 125 -10.40 -2.37 17.53
N TYR A 126 -9.64 -3.46 17.60
CA TYR A 126 -8.73 -3.89 16.55
C TYR A 126 -9.31 -5.00 15.70
N CYS A 127 -9.34 -4.82 14.38
CA CYS A 127 -9.64 -5.89 13.43
C CYS A 127 -8.35 -6.53 12.94
N VAL A 128 -8.16 -7.82 13.22
CA VAL A 128 -6.97 -8.57 12.82
C VAL A 128 -6.86 -8.67 11.29
N SER A 129 -7.98 -8.88 10.60
CA SER A 129 -8.00 -9.03 9.14
C SER A 129 -7.70 -7.73 8.38
N CYS A 130 -8.10 -6.55 8.94
CA CYS A 130 -7.73 -5.25 8.39
C CYS A 130 -6.38 -4.75 8.89
N GLU A 131 -5.84 -5.39 9.92
CA GLU A 131 -4.66 -4.95 10.67
C GLU A 131 -4.77 -3.50 11.20
N ARG A 132 -5.98 -3.00 11.49
CA ARG A 132 -6.22 -1.63 11.95
C ARG A 132 -7.16 -1.54 13.14
N PHE A 133 -7.04 -0.43 13.87
CA PHE A 133 -7.98 -0.02 14.89
C PHE A 133 -9.21 0.67 14.28
N TYR A 134 -10.34 0.48 14.95
CA TYR A 134 -11.63 1.10 14.65
C TYR A 134 -12.16 1.82 15.87
N THR A 135 -12.88 2.91 15.65
CA THR A 135 -13.74 3.50 16.66
C THR A 135 -15.08 2.73 16.73
N GLU A 136 -15.81 2.85 17.81
CA GLU A 136 -17.14 2.21 17.93
C GLU A 136 -18.10 2.67 16.82
N LYS A 137 -17.98 3.92 16.37
CA LYS A 137 -18.81 4.49 15.30
C LYS A 137 -18.52 3.91 13.90
N GLU A 138 -17.34 3.39 13.69
CA GLU A 138 -16.96 2.78 12.41
C GLU A 138 -17.41 1.33 12.29
N LEU A 139 -17.84 0.69 13.39
CA LEU A 139 -18.31 -0.69 13.39
C LEU A 139 -19.77 -0.79 12.93
N VAL A 140 -20.09 -1.87 12.25
CA VAL A 140 -21.45 -2.24 11.88
C VAL A 140 -21.89 -3.40 12.79
N GLU A 141 -22.89 -3.17 13.64
CA GLU A 141 -23.37 -4.15 14.64
C GLU A 141 -22.25 -4.71 15.54
N GLY A 142 -21.24 -3.88 15.85
CA GLY A 142 -20.08 -4.29 16.67
C GLY A 142 -19.03 -5.11 15.91
N LEU A 143 -19.19 -5.28 14.58
CA LEU A 143 -18.29 -6.04 13.71
C LEU A 143 -17.50 -5.10 12.79
N CYS A 144 -16.37 -5.59 12.30
CA CYS A 144 -15.60 -4.91 11.27
C CYS A 144 -16.44 -4.71 10.00
N PRO A 145 -16.59 -3.48 9.47
CA PRO A 145 -17.44 -3.19 8.32
C PRO A 145 -16.96 -3.83 7.02
N ILE A 146 -15.66 -4.18 6.94
CA ILE A 146 -15.06 -4.78 5.74
C ILE A 146 -15.18 -6.31 5.77
N HIS A 147 -14.94 -6.92 6.93
CA HIS A 147 -14.81 -8.39 7.04
C HIS A 147 -15.98 -9.06 7.75
N GLY A 148 -16.93 -8.29 8.35
CA GLY A 148 -18.04 -8.84 9.14
C GLY A 148 -17.59 -9.69 10.35
N ARG A 149 -16.36 -9.47 10.85
CA ARG A 149 -15.76 -10.25 11.94
C ARG A 149 -15.71 -9.44 13.24
N PRO A 150 -15.74 -10.11 14.40
CA PRO A 150 -15.53 -9.46 15.69
C PRO A 150 -14.18 -8.72 15.73
N VAL A 151 -14.16 -7.59 16.42
CA VAL A 151 -12.97 -6.83 16.75
C VAL A 151 -12.51 -7.14 18.17
N GLU A 152 -11.20 -7.04 18.42
CA GLU A 152 -10.60 -7.28 19.71
C GLU A 152 -10.27 -5.96 20.40
N ARG A 153 -10.63 -5.80 21.70
CA ARG A 153 -10.16 -4.65 22.47
C ARG A 153 -8.69 -4.83 22.79
N ARG A 154 -7.86 -3.87 22.38
CA ARG A 154 -6.41 -3.93 22.58
C ARG A 154 -5.87 -2.60 23.08
N LYS A 155 -4.91 -2.68 24.00
CA LYS A 155 -4.08 -1.57 24.41
C LYS A 155 -2.65 -1.87 24.00
N GLU A 156 -2.08 -1.00 23.17
CA GLU A 156 -0.71 -1.15 22.66
C GLU A 156 0.02 0.19 22.64
N GLY A 157 1.33 0.13 22.93
CA GLY A 157 2.24 1.21 22.63
C GLY A 157 2.75 1.07 21.21
N ASN A 158 2.50 2.07 20.37
CA ASN A 158 2.87 2.07 18.96
C ASN A 158 3.47 3.41 18.57
N TYR A 159 4.17 3.43 17.43
CA TYR A 159 4.53 4.67 16.78
C TYR A 159 3.42 5.12 15.83
N PHE A 160 3.17 6.44 15.81
CA PHE A 160 2.12 7.07 15.01
C PHE A 160 2.73 8.10 14.07
N PHE A 161 2.28 8.10 12.83
CA PHE A 161 2.55 9.13 11.85
C PHE A 161 1.50 10.24 11.97
N ARG A 162 1.94 11.51 12.05
CA ARG A 162 1.08 12.71 12.16
C ARG A 162 0.33 12.98 10.86
N MET A 163 -0.48 12.03 10.44
CA MET A 163 -1.20 12.08 9.15
C MET A 163 -2.21 13.22 9.12
N GLU A 164 -2.91 13.50 10.23
CA GLU A 164 -3.89 14.59 10.33
C GLU A 164 -3.28 15.95 10.00
N LYS A 165 -2.02 16.18 10.32
CA LYS A 165 -1.27 17.41 9.96
C LYS A 165 -1.33 17.73 8.46
N TYR A 166 -1.39 16.70 7.63
CA TYR A 166 -1.33 16.82 6.17
C TYR A 166 -2.72 16.86 5.51
N ARG A 167 -3.79 16.65 6.27
CA ARG A 167 -5.16 16.62 5.74
C ARG A 167 -5.56 17.89 4.98
N PRO A 168 -5.36 19.12 5.53
CA PRO A 168 -5.75 20.34 4.82
C PRO A 168 -5.02 20.51 3.49
N TRP A 169 -3.70 20.25 3.48
CA TRP A 169 -2.90 20.29 2.26
C TRP A 169 -3.40 19.26 1.23
N LEU A 170 -3.70 18.02 1.65
CA LEU A 170 -4.15 17.00 0.72
C LEU A 170 -5.50 17.34 0.10
N GLN A 171 -6.42 17.89 0.91
CA GLN A 171 -7.73 18.32 0.43
C GLN A 171 -7.60 19.41 -0.65
N GLU A 172 -6.79 20.43 -0.40
CA GLU A 172 -6.49 21.51 -1.37
C GLU A 172 -5.82 20.93 -2.63
N TYR A 173 -4.81 20.09 -2.47
CA TYR A 173 -4.09 19.48 -3.58
C TYR A 173 -5.01 18.66 -4.51
N ILE A 174 -5.95 17.87 -3.97
CA ILE A 174 -6.92 17.11 -4.77
C ILE A 174 -7.90 18.04 -5.49
N GLN A 175 -8.31 19.15 -4.87
CA GLN A 175 -9.18 20.15 -5.49
C GLN A 175 -8.50 20.86 -6.67
N GLU A 176 -7.23 21.23 -6.50
CA GLU A 176 -6.44 21.88 -7.55
C GLU A 176 -6.02 20.94 -8.68
N ASN A 177 -6.00 19.61 -8.41
CA ASN A 177 -5.63 18.58 -9.37
C ASN A 177 -6.79 17.61 -9.62
N PRO A 178 -7.85 18.03 -10.32
CA PRO A 178 -9.09 17.25 -10.45
C PRO A 178 -8.91 15.92 -11.16
N ASP A 179 -7.83 15.74 -11.90
CA ASP A 179 -7.50 14.54 -12.65
C ASP A 179 -6.56 13.57 -11.89
N LEU A 180 -6.21 13.89 -10.64
CA LEU A 180 -5.36 13.05 -9.80
C LEU A 180 -6.02 11.70 -9.48
N ILE A 181 -7.31 11.71 -9.12
CA ILE A 181 -8.09 10.52 -8.76
C ILE A 181 -9.20 10.32 -9.78
N ARG A 182 -9.21 9.15 -10.40
CA ARG A 182 -10.14 8.78 -11.48
C ARG A 182 -10.88 7.48 -11.14
N PRO A 183 -12.16 7.36 -11.53
CA PRO A 183 -13.05 8.40 -12.02
C PRO A 183 -13.46 9.40 -10.93
N GLU A 184 -14.13 10.49 -11.35
CA GLU A 184 -14.53 11.61 -10.49
C GLU A 184 -15.33 11.20 -9.25
N GLY A 185 -16.14 10.16 -9.33
CA GLY A 185 -16.91 9.66 -8.20
C GLY A 185 -16.01 9.28 -7.01
N TYR A 186 -14.87 8.65 -7.24
CA TYR A 186 -13.92 8.31 -6.16
C TYR A 186 -13.14 9.51 -5.66
N ARG A 187 -12.85 10.50 -6.53
CA ARG A 187 -12.30 11.78 -6.07
C ARG A 187 -13.24 12.45 -5.07
N ASN A 188 -14.53 12.50 -5.37
CA ASN A 188 -15.54 13.11 -4.52
C ASN A 188 -15.69 12.32 -3.20
N GLU A 189 -15.60 10.98 -3.23
CA GLU A 189 -15.58 10.13 -2.04
C GLU A 189 -14.38 10.46 -1.14
N VAL A 190 -13.19 10.63 -1.71
CA VAL A 190 -11.99 11.01 -0.96
C VAL A 190 -12.11 12.42 -0.38
N LEU A 191 -12.63 13.39 -1.14
CA LEU A 191 -12.87 14.73 -0.62
C LEU A 191 -13.87 14.74 0.54
N ALA A 192 -14.90 13.90 0.48
CA ALA A 192 -15.83 13.71 1.60
C ALA A 192 -15.16 13.10 2.84
N MET A 193 -14.24 12.12 2.65
CA MET A 193 -13.43 11.58 3.76
C MET A 193 -12.54 12.67 4.39
N LEU A 194 -11.97 13.56 3.59
CA LEU A 194 -11.06 14.61 4.06
C LEU A 194 -11.80 15.82 4.66
N ALA A 195 -13.11 15.92 4.49
CA ALA A 195 -13.92 16.92 5.18
C ALA A 195 -13.99 16.69 6.70
N GLU A 196 -13.81 15.45 7.13
CA GLU A 196 -13.77 15.05 8.53
C GLU A 196 -12.32 14.77 8.97
N PRO A 197 -12.00 14.82 10.29
CA PRO A 197 -10.69 14.43 10.79
C PRO A 197 -10.34 12.98 10.41
N ILE A 198 -9.15 12.78 9.84
CA ILE A 198 -8.67 11.45 9.44
C ILE A 198 -7.86 10.74 10.53
N GLY A 199 -7.40 11.51 11.54
CA GLY A 199 -6.56 11.03 12.64
C GLY A 199 -5.13 10.70 12.21
N ASP A 200 -4.30 10.35 13.20
CA ASP A 200 -2.93 9.91 12.95
C ASP A 200 -2.87 8.40 12.68
N LEU A 201 -1.94 8.00 11.83
CA LEU A 201 -1.81 6.60 11.42
C LEU A 201 -0.86 5.84 12.35
N SER A 202 -1.31 4.76 12.97
CA SER A 202 -0.41 3.82 13.68
C SER A 202 0.46 3.10 12.67
N ILE A 203 1.79 3.28 12.76
CA ILE A 203 2.77 2.80 11.77
C ILE A 203 3.68 1.70 12.29
N SER A 204 3.45 1.19 13.48
CA SER A 204 4.25 0.10 14.03
C SER A 204 3.41 -0.91 14.80
N ARG A 205 4.02 -2.08 15.01
CA ARG A 205 3.52 -3.11 15.93
C ARG A 205 4.67 -3.63 16.79
N PRO A 206 4.44 -3.95 18.07
CA PRO A 206 5.44 -4.61 18.90
C PRO A 206 5.89 -5.93 18.26
N LYS A 207 7.18 -6.15 18.17
CA LYS A 207 7.78 -7.37 17.59
C LYS A 207 7.39 -8.64 18.37
N SER A 208 7.10 -8.50 19.65
CA SER A 208 6.58 -9.58 20.50
C SER A 208 5.23 -10.12 20.01
N ARG A 209 4.46 -9.28 19.31
CA ARG A 209 3.16 -9.62 18.73
C ARG A 209 3.26 -10.00 17.25
N VAL A 210 3.97 -9.20 16.48
CA VAL A 210 4.17 -9.40 15.03
C VAL A 210 5.67 -9.49 14.76
N PRO A 211 6.27 -10.69 14.86
CA PRO A 211 7.71 -10.83 14.66
C PRO A 211 8.14 -10.75 13.19
N TRP A 212 7.18 -10.72 12.25
CA TRP A 212 7.38 -10.72 10.81
C TRP A 212 7.06 -9.37 10.18
N GLY A 213 8.08 -8.55 9.98
CA GLY A 213 8.01 -7.19 9.44
C GLY A 213 9.39 -6.54 9.41
N ILE A 214 9.46 -5.33 8.87
CA ILE A 214 10.69 -4.53 8.81
C ILE A 214 10.88 -3.82 10.15
N PRO A 215 12.01 -4.02 10.87
CA PRO A 215 12.28 -3.31 12.11
C PRO A 215 12.34 -1.80 11.89
N LEU A 216 11.87 -1.03 12.87
CA LEU A 216 12.02 0.42 12.85
C LEU A 216 13.51 0.80 13.03
N PRO A 217 14.03 1.81 12.29
CA PRO A 217 15.45 2.17 12.36
C PRO A 217 15.91 2.69 13.72
N TRP A 218 14.98 3.15 14.58
CA TRP A 218 15.26 3.72 15.91
C TRP A 218 14.79 2.84 17.08
N ASP A 219 14.02 1.78 16.79
CA ASP A 219 13.50 0.86 17.82
C ASP A 219 13.28 -0.55 17.23
N GLU A 220 14.23 -1.44 17.51
CA GLU A 220 14.20 -2.84 17.02
C GLU A 220 13.12 -3.70 17.68
N ASN A 221 12.47 -3.21 18.75
CA ASN A 221 11.34 -3.92 19.39
C ASN A 221 10.02 -3.70 18.68
N HIS A 222 10.00 -2.83 17.66
CA HIS A 222 8.84 -2.59 16.81
C HIS A 222 9.16 -2.90 15.35
N VAL A 223 8.15 -3.42 14.64
CA VAL A 223 8.18 -3.60 13.19
C VAL A 223 7.21 -2.63 12.52
N THR A 224 7.51 -2.28 11.29
CA THR A 224 6.71 -1.38 10.47
C THR A 224 5.32 -1.97 10.23
N TYR A 225 4.31 -1.12 10.33
CA TYR A 225 2.94 -1.44 9.94
C TYR A 225 2.83 -1.56 8.42
N VAL A 226 2.01 -2.51 7.99
CA VAL A 226 1.89 -2.95 6.61
C VAL A 226 1.74 -1.83 5.58
N TRP A 227 0.93 -0.79 5.83
CA TRP A 227 0.72 0.27 4.85
C TRP A 227 1.93 1.20 4.69
N PHE A 228 2.68 1.45 5.75
CA PHE A 228 3.92 2.23 5.66
C PHE A 228 5.07 1.42 5.04
N ASP A 229 4.96 0.11 5.04
CA ASP A 229 5.81 -0.82 4.32
C ASP A 229 5.37 -0.89 2.85
N ALA A 230 4.17 -1.43 2.61
CA ALA A 230 3.67 -1.78 1.29
C ALA A 230 3.68 -0.62 0.29
N LEU A 231 3.20 0.58 0.68
CA LEU A 231 3.05 1.71 -0.26
C LEU A 231 4.39 2.21 -0.81
N LEU A 232 5.49 2.00 -0.10
CA LEU A 232 6.82 2.38 -0.57
C LEU A 232 7.36 1.48 -1.70
N ASN A 233 6.68 0.37 -2.03
CA ASN A 233 7.05 -0.47 -3.17
C ASN A 233 7.17 0.32 -4.48
N TYR A 234 6.26 1.28 -4.69
CA TYR A 234 6.16 2.07 -5.91
C TYR A 234 7.39 2.89 -6.23
N VAL A 235 8.14 3.28 -5.22
CA VAL A 235 9.39 4.03 -5.39
C VAL A 235 10.62 3.16 -5.15
N SER A 236 10.53 2.13 -4.29
CA SER A 236 11.67 1.23 -4.03
C SER A 236 12.03 0.38 -5.25
N ALA A 237 11.04 0.00 -6.07
CA ALA A 237 11.26 -0.69 -7.34
C ALA A 237 12.00 0.18 -8.38
N LEU A 238 12.04 1.49 -8.18
CA LEU A 238 12.71 2.45 -9.06
C LEU A 238 14.06 2.94 -8.51
N ASP A 239 14.59 2.27 -7.49
CA ASP A 239 15.85 2.64 -6.82
C ASP A 239 15.83 4.06 -6.21
N TYR A 240 14.72 4.45 -5.55
CA TYR A 240 14.63 5.69 -4.79
C TYR A 240 15.74 5.77 -3.71
N PRO A 241 16.37 6.94 -3.46
CA PRO A 241 16.08 8.26 -4.04
C PRO A 241 16.90 8.62 -5.28
N GLU A 242 18.00 7.93 -5.58
CA GLU A 242 19.01 8.37 -6.54
C GLU A 242 18.96 7.60 -7.87
N GLY A 243 18.09 6.59 -7.98
CA GLY A 243 17.98 5.77 -9.17
C GLY A 243 17.63 6.57 -10.44
N GLU A 244 18.22 6.22 -11.58
CA GLU A 244 17.81 6.79 -12.88
C GLU A 244 16.35 6.43 -13.18
N ALA A 245 15.94 5.19 -12.84
CA ALA A 245 14.58 4.74 -13.00
C ALA A 245 13.59 5.61 -12.21
N TYR A 246 13.95 5.97 -10.96
CA TYR A 246 13.12 6.86 -10.16
C TYR A 246 12.96 8.24 -10.80
N ARG A 247 14.04 8.87 -11.23
CA ARG A 247 13.99 10.18 -11.89
C ARG A 247 13.21 10.16 -13.20
N THR A 248 13.28 9.05 -13.92
CA THR A 248 12.62 8.89 -15.22
C THR A 248 11.13 8.56 -15.08
N PHE A 249 10.79 7.58 -14.29
CA PHE A 249 9.45 6.98 -14.30
C PHE A 249 8.50 7.56 -13.23
N TRP A 250 9.01 7.89 -12.02
CA TRP A 250 8.15 8.34 -10.93
C TRP A 250 7.26 9.53 -11.27
N PRO A 251 7.71 10.59 -11.97
CA PRO A 251 6.86 11.73 -12.33
C PRO A 251 5.67 11.36 -13.25
N HIS A 252 5.67 10.16 -13.81
CA HIS A 252 4.67 9.64 -14.74
C HIS A 252 3.87 8.47 -14.17
N ALA A 253 3.89 8.29 -12.85
CA ALA A 253 3.29 7.15 -12.19
C ALA A 253 1.76 7.15 -12.24
N TRP A 254 1.19 6.07 -12.75
CA TRP A 254 -0.23 5.75 -12.72
C TRP A 254 -0.46 4.52 -11.85
N HIS A 255 -1.14 4.70 -10.72
CA HIS A 255 -1.56 3.58 -9.87
C HIS A 255 -2.93 3.08 -10.30
N LEU A 256 -3.06 1.76 -10.50
CA LEU A 256 -4.35 1.08 -10.72
C LEU A 256 -4.68 0.32 -9.46
N ILE A 257 -5.83 0.58 -8.85
CA ILE A 257 -6.25 -0.05 -7.59
C ILE A 257 -7.72 -0.48 -7.61
N GLY A 258 -8.10 -1.38 -6.71
CA GLY A 258 -9.50 -1.63 -6.35
C GLY A 258 -10.01 -0.60 -5.33
N LYS A 259 -11.32 -0.39 -5.28
CA LYS A 259 -11.94 0.58 -4.36
C LYS A 259 -11.77 0.21 -2.88
N ASP A 260 -11.54 -1.05 -2.55
CA ASP A 260 -11.28 -1.58 -1.21
C ASP A 260 -10.02 -0.98 -0.56
N ILE A 261 -9.05 -0.56 -1.37
CA ILE A 261 -7.81 0.08 -0.94
C ILE A 261 -7.72 1.56 -1.35
N LEU A 262 -8.88 2.21 -1.60
CA LEU A 262 -8.94 3.63 -1.95
C LEU A 262 -8.31 4.50 -0.86
N LYS A 263 -8.71 4.36 0.40
CA LYS A 263 -8.20 5.18 1.51
C LYS A 263 -6.68 5.08 1.67
N PRO A 264 -6.05 3.90 1.68
CA PRO A 264 -4.60 3.78 1.71
C PRO A 264 -3.88 4.52 0.58
N HIS A 265 -4.37 4.44 -0.66
CA HIS A 265 -3.72 5.05 -1.81
C HIS A 265 -4.04 6.53 -2.04
N ALA A 266 -5.23 6.97 -1.61
CA ALA A 266 -5.66 8.35 -1.80
C ALA A 266 -5.42 9.25 -0.58
N VAL A 267 -5.17 8.66 0.61
CA VAL A 267 -4.95 9.41 1.85
C VAL A 267 -3.60 9.09 2.48
N PHE A 268 -3.32 7.81 2.81
CA PHE A 268 -2.06 7.45 3.48
C PHE A 268 -0.87 7.74 2.57
N TRP A 269 -0.89 7.24 1.35
CA TRP A 269 0.23 7.38 0.41
C TRP A 269 0.58 8.84 0.10
N PRO A 270 -0.37 9.72 -0.29
CA PRO A 270 -0.07 11.13 -0.49
C PRO A 270 0.54 11.83 0.72
N THR A 271 0.01 11.57 1.93
CA THR A 271 0.51 12.20 3.16
C THR A 271 1.91 11.71 3.51
N MET A 272 2.20 10.42 3.28
CA MET A 272 3.54 9.84 3.43
C MET A 272 4.53 10.45 2.44
N LEU A 273 4.15 10.58 1.16
CA LEU A 273 4.95 11.23 0.13
C LEU A 273 5.29 12.67 0.53
N LYS A 274 4.29 13.44 0.98
CA LYS A 274 4.48 14.83 1.42
C LYS A 274 5.44 14.92 2.60
N ALA A 275 5.27 14.09 3.62
CA ALA A 275 6.13 14.04 4.80
C ALA A 275 7.59 13.66 4.45
N ALA A 276 7.76 12.72 3.52
CA ALA A 276 9.06 12.29 3.04
C ALA A 276 9.70 13.25 2.01
N GLY A 277 8.99 14.30 1.57
CA GLY A 277 9.46 15.19 0.51
C GLY A 277 9.63 14.48 -0.84
N ILE A 278 8.80 13.47 -1.10
CA ILE A 278 8.72 12.77 -2.38
C ILE A 278 7.60 13.42 -3.21
N PRO A 279 7.82 13.77 -4.49
CA PRO A 279 6.77 14.30 -5.35
C PRO A 279 5.56 13.37 -5.46
N MET A 280 4.38 13.93 -5.71
CA MET A 280 3.16 13.15 -5.91
C MET A 280 3.23 12.32 -7.20
N TYR A 281 2.54 11.18 -7.19
CA TYR A 281 2.24 10.42 -8.39
C TYR A 281 1.29 11.20 -9.31
N ARG A 282 1.21 10.79 -10.57
CA ARG A 282 0.42 11.52 -11.57
C ARG A 282 -1.07 11.20 -11.51
N HIS A 283 -1.44 9.91 -11.44
CA HIS A 283 -2.85 9.49 -11.42
C HIS A 283 -3.06 8.27 -10.53
N LEU A 284 -4.21 8.26 -9.85
CA LEU A 284 -4.77 7.12 -9.15
C LEU A 284 -6.05 6.69 -9.88
N ASN A 285 -6.03 5.52 -10.49
CA ASN A 285 -7.17 4.98 -11.23
C ASN A 285 -7.82 3.86 -10.40
N VAL A 286 -9.09 4.03 -10.07
CA VAL A 286 -9.81 3.18 -9.13
C VAL A 286 -10.85 2.35 -9.85
N GLY A 287 -10.72 1.02 -9.77
CA GLY A 287 -11.72 0.06 -10.26
C GLY A 287 -12.77 -0.26 -9.20
N GLY A 288 -14.01 -0.48 -9.64
CA GLY A 288 -15.09 -0.99 -8.79
C GLY A 288 -14.92 -2.48 -8.45
N PHE A 289 -15.81 -3.01 -7.62
CA PHE A 289 -15.86 -4.45 -7.36
C PHE A 289 -16.32 -5.22 -8.59
N LEU A 290 -15.75 -6.41 -8.80
CA LEU A 290 -16.31 -7.40 -9.72
C LEU A 290 -17.54 -8.02 -9.02
N LEU A 291 -18.70 -7.83 -9.65
CA LEU A 291 -19.94 -8.43 -9.16
C LEU A 291 -20.13 -9.78 -9.84
N GLY A 292 -20.56 -10.79 -9.09
CA GLY A 292 -21.01 -12.06 -9.64
C GLY A 292 -22.36 -11.91 -10.36
N PRO A 293 -22.77 -12.89 -11.16
CA PRO A 293 -24.16 -12.98 -11.60
C PRO A 293 -25.04 -13.15 -10.35
N ASP A 294 -26.15 -12.38 -10.31
CA ASP A 294 -27.18 -12.50 -9.26
C ASP A 294 -27.84 -13.88 -9.27
#